data_27d3f6001bb5d08ea4c6ca151b3fa85c
#
_entry.id   27d3f6001bb5d08ea4c6ca151b3fa85c
#
_cell.length_a   1.000
_cell.length_b   1.000
_cell.length_c   1.000
_cell.angle_alpha   90.00
_cell.angle_beta   90.00
_cell.angle_gamma   90.00
#
_symmetry.space_group_name_H-M   'P 1'
#
loop_
_entity.id
_entity.type
_entity.pdbx_description
1 polymer ?
#
loop_
_entity_poly.entity_id
_entity_poly.type
_entity_poly.pdbx_seq_one_letter_code
_entity_poly.pdbx_strand_id
1 'polypeptide(L)'
;MRIEVSRGSFLKREGERVEYVSPVPCPFNYGCIEGELAEDGDPPDVILLGPACPRGSLQEAPLVGRVLFRDAGCADPKWVAGHRPPSVVERRAVETFFRVYAPLRRLLNLLQRKQGETRYLGVEWY
;
A
#
# COMPACT_ATOMS: atom_id res chain seq x y z
N MET A 1 -7.67 5.84 9.19
CA MET A 1 -6.42 5.15 8.82
C MET A 1 -5.23 5.78 9.52
N ARG A 2 -4.26 4.98 9.87
CA ARG A 2 -3.00 5.46 10.42
C ARG A 2 -1.95 5.47 9.33
N ILE A 3 -1.26 6.59 9.15
CA ILE A 3 -0.19 6.73 8.16
C ILE A 3 1.11 6.11 8.70
N GLU A 4 1.65 5.16 7.96
CA GLU A 4 2.90 4.48 8.28
C GLU A 4 4.07 4.99 7.43
N VAL A 5 3.79 5.37 6.18
CA VAL A 5 4.77 5.92 5.25
C VAL A 5 4.20 7.20 4.66
N SER A 6 4.87 8.32 4.90
CA SER A 6 4.48 9.59 4.30
C SER A 6 4.85 9.62 2.81
N ARG A 7 4.06 10.33 2.01
CA ARG A 7 4.40 10.60 0.61
C ARG A 7 5.79 11.19 0.51
N GLY A 8 6.62 10.65 -0.36
CA GLY A 8 8.01 11.06 -0.55
C GLY A 8 9.02 10.35 0.36
N SER A 9 8.58 9.51 1.30
CA SER A 9 9.48 8.75 2.17
C SER A 9 10.06 7.52 1.47
N PHE A 10 11.30 7.19 1.81
CA PHE A 10 11.99 5.97 1.36
C PHE A 10 11.89 4.82 2.37
N LEU A 11 11.38 5.07 3.58
CA LEU A 11 11.39 4.11 4.67
C LEU A 11 9.98 3.64 5.00
N LYS A 12 9.79 2.33 5.11
CA LYS A 12 8.63 1.74 5.78
C LYS A 12 9.07 1.25 7.16
N ARG A 13 8.36 1.69 8.19
CA ARG A 13 8.62 1.31 9.58
C ARG A 13 7.41 0.65 10.20
N GLU A 14 7.68 -0.30 11.09
CA GLU A 14 6.69 -0.87 12.00
C GLU A 14 7.10 -0.45 13.42
N GLY A 15 6.36 0.50 14.02
CA GLY A 15 6.79 1.17 15.25
C GLY A 15 8.10 1.91 15.05
N GLU A 16 9.11 1.62 15.87
CA GLU A 16 10.47 2.17 15.75
C GLU A 16 11.36 1.33 14.83
N ARG A 17 10.89 0.15 14.42
CA ARG A 17 11.66 -0.77 13.57
C ARG A 17 11.50 -0.42 12.10
N VAL A 18 12.62 -0.35 11.38
CA VAL A 18 12.62 -0.21 9.93
C VAL A 18 12.29 -1.57 9.30
N GLU A 19 11.16 -1.68 8.61
CA GLU A 19 10.75 -2.91 7.93
C GLU A 19 11.50 -3.09 6.61
N TYR A 20 11.58 -2.04 5.81
CA TYR A 20 12.43 -2.01 4.62
C TYR A 20 12.70 -0.59 4.13
N VAL A 21 13.72 -0.45 3.28
CA VAL A 21 14.06 0.80 2.58
C VAL A 21 13.70 0.63 1.11
N SER A 22 12.86 1.53 0.59
CA SER A 22 12.51 1.55 -0.83
C SER A 22 13.59 2.26 -1.65
N PRO A 23 13.95 1.75 -2.85
CA PRO A 23 14.87 2.45 -3.75
C PRO A 23 14.29 3.74 -4.35
N VAL A 24 12.96 3.91 -4.28
CA VAL A 24 12.27 5.10 -4.78
C VAL A 24 11.35 5.66 -3.69
N PRO A 25 11.12 7.00 -3.67
CA PRO A 25 10.18 7.56 -2.71
C PRO A 25 8.77 7.04 -2.96
N CYS A 26 8.00 6.82 -1.88
CA CYS A 26 6.61 6.43 -1.98
C CYS A 26 5.81 7.58 -2.63
N PRO A 27 5.10 7.35 -3.74
CA PRO A 27 4.42 8.43 -4.46
C PRO A 27 3.10 8.89 -3.81
N PHE A 28 2.71 8.27 -2.70
CA PHE A 28 1.49 8.55 -1.94
C PHE A 28 1.71 8.24 -0.46
N ASN A 29 0.76 8.63 0.39
CA ASN A 29 0.77 8.21 1.77
C ASN A 29 0.30 6.76 1.85
N TYR A 30 0.93 5.96 2.70
CA TYR A 30 0.63 4.55 2.87
C TYR A 30 0.39 4.24 4.35
N GLY A 31 -0.60 3.46 4.65
CA GLY A 31 -0.92 3.13 6.03
C GLY A 31 -1.82 1.91 6.17
N CYS A 32 -2.50 1.82 7.28
CA CYS A 32 -3.42 0.73 7.57
C CYS A 32 -4.75 1.24 8.12
N ILE A 33 -5.78 0.41 7.97
CA ILE A 33 -7.10 0.65 8.59
C ILE A 33 -7.11 -0.10 9.92
N GLU A 34 -7.08 0.65 11.02
CA GLU A 34 -7.10 0.05 12.36
C GLU A 34 -8.47 -0.56 12.69
N GLY A 35 -8.46 -1.59 13.52
CA GLY A 35 -9.68 -2.25 13.99
C GLY A 35 -10.25 -3.31 13.05
N GLU A 36 -9.62 -3.55 11.90
CA GLU A 36 -9.99 -4.60 10.96
C GLU A 36 -8.82 -5.54 10.73
N LEU A 37 -9.10 -6.78 10.30
CA LEU A 37 -8.08 -7.76 9.92
C LEU A 37 -8.36 -8.25 8.50
N ALA A 38 -7.32 -8.30 7.65
CA ALA A 38 -7.38 -8.90 6.33
C ALA A 38 -7.17 -10.44 6.43
N GLU A 39 -7.24 -11.13 5.30
CA GLU A 39 -7.06 -12.59 5.23
C GLU A 39 -5.73 -13.05 5.80
N ASP A 40 -4.67 -12.25 5.67
CA ASP A 40 -3.34 -12.54 6.21
C ASP A 40 -3.21 -12.31 7.73
N GLY A 41 -4.26 -11.85 8.40
CA GLY A 41 -4.28 -11.58 9.83
C GLY A 41 -3.79 -10.19 10.24
N ASP A 42 -3.32 -9.38 9.29
CA ASP A 42 -2.86 -8.02 9.53
C ASP A 42 -3.96 -6.99 9.21
N PRO A 43 -3.88 -5.76 9.75
CA PRO A 43 -4.78 -4.69 9.35
C PRO A 43 -4.69 -4.42 7.84
N PRO A 44 -5.82 -4.15 7.15
CA PRO A 44 -5.80 -3.87 5.72
C PRO A 44 -4.96 -2.64 5.40
N ASP A 45 -4.18 -2.72 4.34
CA ASP A 45 -3.39 -1.61 3.83
C ASP A 45 -4.27 -0.59 3.10
N VAL A 46 -3.91 0.66 3.23
CA VAL A 46 -4.61 1.76 2.57
C VAL A 46 -3.61 2.79 2.03
N ILE A 47 -3.90 3.28 0.85
CA ILE A 47 -3.19 4.38 0.21
C ILE A 47 -4.04 5.63 0.35
N LEU A 48 -3.45 6.73 0.81
CA LEU A 48 -4.13 8.03 0.83
C LEU A 48 -3.49 8.93 -0.22
N LEU A 49 -4.29 9.31 -1.22
CA LEU A 49 -3.90 10.26 -2.25
C LEU A 49 -3.94 11.69 -1.70
N GLY A 50 -3.12 12.55 -2.27
CA GLY A 50 -3.06 13.96 -1.90
C GLY A 50 -1.74 14.35 -1.24
N PRO A 51 -1.72 15.49 -0.51
CA PRO A 51 -0.52 16.00 0.12
C PRO A 51 0.08 15.02 1.13
N ALA A 52 1.39 15.14 1.37
CA ALA A 52 2.08 14.33 2.37
C ALA A 52 1.48 14.54 3.76
N CYS A 53 1.20 13.43 4.45
CA CYS A 53 0.70 13.42 5.83
C CYS A 53 1.80 12.93 6.76
N PRO A 54 1.88 13.45 8.00
CA PRO A 54 2.89 12.99 8.95
C PRO A 54 2.74 11.50 9.28
N ARG A 55 3.86 10.80 9.41
CA ARG A 55 3.89 9.43 9.89
C ARG A 55 3.26 9.36 11.29
N GLY A 56 2.41 8.37 11.50
CA GLY A 56 1.69 8.18 12.76
C GLY A 56 0.40 8.99 12.88
N SER A 57 0.13 9.92 11.96
CA SER A 57 -1.11 10.70 11.97
C SER A 57 -2.31 9.84 11.62
N LEU A 58 -3.46 10.19 12.17
CA LEU A 58 -4.75 9.58 11.85
C LEU A 58 -5.46 10.44 10.81
N GLN A 59 -5.89 9.81 9.73
CA GLN A 59 -6.55 10.47 8.61
C GLN A 59 -7.86 9.78 8.29
N GLU A 60 -8.82 10.55 7.76
CA GLU A 60 -10.09 10.04 7.25
C GLU A 60 -10.30 10.56 5.83
N ALA A 61 -10.71 9.68 4.93
CA ALA A 61 -11.06 10.05 3.57
C ALA A 61 -11.95 8.96 2.95
N PRO A 62 -12.82 9.33 1.99
CA PRO A 62 -13.62 8.34 1.27
C PRO A 62 -12.75 7.36 0.50
N LEU A 63 -13.21 6.12 0.36
CA LEU A 63 -12.59 5.14 -0.52
C LEU A 63 -12.92 5.48 -1.97
N VAL A 64 -11.90 5.54 -2.81
CA VAL A 64 -12.02 5.87 -4.24
C VAL A 64 -11.58 4.74 -5.15
N GLY A 65 -11.08 3.64 -4.58
CA GLY A 65 -10.67 2.47 -5.34
C GLY A 65 -10.09 1.37 -4.47
N ARG A 66 -9.69 0.29 -5.13
CA ARG A 66 -9.08 -0.87 -4.48
C ARG A 66 -8.07 -1.51 -5.41
N VAL A 67 -6.85 -1.67 -4.95
CA VAL A 67 -5.83 -2.46 -5.64
C VAL A 67 -6.06 -3.93 -5.35
N LEU A 68 -6.20 -4.72 -6.40
CA LEU A 68 -6.35 -6.17 -6.29
C LEU A 68 -4.95 -6.79 -6.30
N PHE A 69 -4.60 -7.44 -5.20
CA PHE A 69 -3.27 -7.97 -4.98
C PHE A 69 -3.33 -9.30 -4.23
N ARG A 70 -2.42 -10.21 -4.55
CA ARG A 70 -2.16 -11.42 -3.74
C ARG A 70 -0.73 -11.38 -3.24
N ASP A 71 -0.53 -11.79 -2.01
CA ASP A 71 0.79 -11.88 -1.40
C ASP A 71 0.94 -13.23 -0.69
N ALA A 72 1.93 -14.01 -1.13
CA ALA A 72 2.21 -15.34 -0.57
C ALA A 72 0.95 -16.23 -0.51
N GLY A 73 0.12 -16.18 -1.54
CA GLY A 73 -1.09 -16.99 -1.68
C GLY A 73 -2.35 -16.41 -1.01
N CYS A 74 -2.22 -15.35 -0.23
CA CYS A 74 -3.34 -14.70 0.44
C CYS A 74 -3.85 -13.49 -0.34
N ALA A 75 -5.16 -13.26 -0.32
CA ALA A 75 -5.72 -12.01 -0.81
C ALA A 75 -5.22 -10.85 0.08
N ASP A 76 -4.63 -9.85 -0.55
CA ASP A 76 -4.05 -8.70 0.14
C ASP A 76 -4.40 -7.40 -0.60
N PRO A 77 -5.70 -7.04 -0.63
CA PRO A 77 -6.11 -5.83 -1.32
C PRO A 77 -5.57 -4.59 -0.60
N LYS A 78 -5.24 -3.58 -1.40
CA LYS A 78 -4.85 -2.27 -0.89
C LYS A 78 -5.96 -1.28 -1.20
N TRP A 79 -6.57 -0.71 -0.18
CA TRP A 79 -7.60 0.30 -0.37
C TRP A 79 -6.98 1.62 -0.83
N VAL A 80 -7.70 2.35 -1.64
CA VAL A 80 -7.30 3.70 -2.08
C VAL A 80 -8.32 4.69 -1.57
N ALA A 81 -7.86 5.68 -0.81
CA ALA A 81 -8.69 6.74 -0.27
C ALA A 81 -8.24 8.11 -0.81
N GLY A 82 -9.15 9.06 -0.89
CA GLY A 82 -8.85 10.41 -1.33
C GLY A 82 -10.04 11.34 -1.09
N HIS A 83 -9.75 12.63 -0.92
CA HIS A 83 -10.78 13.65 -0.67
C HIS A 83 -11.49 14.11 -1.95
N ARG A 84 -10.98 13.70 -3.10
CA ARG A 84 -11.54 14.02 -4.42
C ARG A 84 -11.37 12.82 -5.35
N PRO A 85 -12.11 12.78 -6.48
CA PRO A 85 -11.87 11.73 -7.48
C PRO A 85 -10.41 11.76 -7.95
N PRO A 86 -9.76 10.60 -8.08
CA PRO A 86 -8.36 10.54 -8.50
C PRO A 86 -8.20 11.03 -9.95
N SER A 87 -7.17 11.81 -10.19
CA SER A 87 -6.78 12.23 -11.54
C SER A 87 -6.22 11.06 -12.33
N VAL A 88 -6.11 11.22 -13.66
CA VAL A 88 -5.46 10.22 -14.52
C VAL A 88 -4.02 9.96 -14.09
N VAL A 89 -3.30 11.01 -13.69
CA VAL A 89 -1.92 10.89 -13.21
C VAL A 89 -1.86 10.10 -11.92
N GLU A 90 -2.76 10.37 -10.97
CA GLU A 90 -2.83 9.63 -9.70
C GLU A 90 -3.16 8.16 -9.94
N ARG A 91 -4.13 7.85 -10.81
CA ARG A 91 -4.48 6.46 -11.16
C ARG A 91 -3.29 5.72 -11.76
N ARG A 92 -2.58 6.34 -12.70
CA ARG A 92 -1.39 5.75 -13.32
C ARG A 92 -0.25 5.56 -12.32
N ALA A 93 -0.07 6.48 -11.38
CA ALA A 93 0.93 6.36 -10.34
C ALA A 93 0.68 5.13 -9.46
N VAL A 94 -0.57 4.90 -9.05
CA VAL A 94 -0.96 3.71 -8.27
C VAL A 94 -0.73 2.44 -9.08
N GLU A 95 -1.21 2.38 -10.31
CA GLU A 95 -1.08 1.19 -11.17
C GLU A 95 0.39 0.86 -11.45
N THR A 96 1.20 1.86 -11.79
CA THR A 96 2.62 1.67 -12.07
C THR A 96 3.37 1.24 -10.82
N PHE A 97 3.08 1.85 -9.67
CA PHE A 97 3.70 1.47 -8.41
C PHE A 97 3.52 -0.02 -8.11
N PHE A 98 2.31 -0.55 -8.23
CA PHE A 98 2.06 -1.95 -7.91
C PHE A 98 2.55 -2.91 -8.99
N ARG A 99 2.67 -2.49 -10.23
CA ARG A 99 3.35 -3.28 -11.28
C ARG A 99 4.84 -3.47 -10.98
N VAL A 100 5.48 -2.46 -10.38
CA VAL A 100 6.88 -2.55 -9.95
C VAL A 100 7.00 -3.26 -8.60
N TYR A 101 6.07 -2.99 -7.69
CA TYR A 101 6.06 -3.57 -6.34
C TYR A 101 5.93 -5.10 -6.35
N ALA A 102 5.08 -5.66 -7.21
CA ALA A 102 4.83 -7.10 -7.23
C ALA A 102 6.11 -7.95 -7.44
N PRO A 103 6.96 -7.68 -8.45
CA PRO A 103 8.20 -8.44 -8.60
C PRO A 103 9.18 -8.25 -7.45
N LEU A 104 9.24 -7.05 -6.85
CA LEU A 104 10.08 -6.80 -5.67
C LEU A 104 9.57 -7.58 -4.47
N ARG A 105 8.26 -7.65 -4.27
CA ARG A 105 7.65 -8.44 -3.21
C ARG A 105 7.84 -9.93 -3.41
N ARG A 106 7.80 -10.42 -4.65
CA ARG A 106 8.12 -11.81 -4.97
C ARG A 106 9.55 -12.16 -4.58
N LEU A 107 10.51 -11.29 -4.92
CA LEU A 107 11.91 -11.50 -4.55
C LEU A 107 12.07 -11.53 -3.02
N LEU A 108 11.46 -10.58 -2.31
CA LEU A 108 11.51 -10.53 -0.86
C LEU A 108 10.88 -11.79 -0.23
N ASN A 109 9.74 -12.24 -0.73
CA ASN A 109 9.09 -13.47 -0.27
C ASN A 109 9.98 -14.70 -0.51
N LEU A 110 10.65 -14.78 -1.65
CA LEU A 110 11.58 -15.84 -1.96
C LEU A 110 12.75 -15.87 -0.97
N LEU A 111 13.33 -14.71 -0.66
CA LEU A 111 14.42 -14.60 0.33
C LEU A 111 13.96 -14.95 1.75
N GLN A 112 12.70 -14.67 2.09
CA GLN A 112 12.08 -15.00 3.38
C GLN A 112 11.47 -16.40 3.40
N ARG A 113 11.60 -17.17 2.32
CA ARG A 113 11.02 -18.51 2.14
C ARG A 113 9.50 -18.57 2.32
N LYS A 114 8.80 -17.50 2.00
CA LYS A 114 7.33 -17.49 1.94
C LYS A 114 6.86 -18.19 0.68
N GLN A 115 5.80 -18.98 0.80
CA GLN A 115 5.22 -19.72 -0.32
C GLN A 115 3.90 -19.11 -0.78
N GLY A 116 3.51 -19.47 -2.00
CA GLY A 116 2.28 -18.99 -2.61
C GLY A 116 2.52 -17.88 -3.63
N GLU A 117 1.47 -17.61 -4.41
CA GLU A 117 1.53 -16.63 -5.49
C GLU A 117 1.52 -15.20 -4.94
N THR A 118 2.39 -14.36 -5.50
CA THR A 118 2.41 -12.91 -5.28
C THR A 118 2.20 -12.23 -6.62
N ARG A 119 1.07 -11.51 -6.77
CA ARG A 119 0.65 -10.98 -8.06
C ARG A 119 -0.19 -9.71 -7.91
N TYR A 120 0.09 -8.73 -8.78
CA TYR A 120 -0.78 -7.58 -9.01
C TYR A 120 -1.86 -7.96 -10.04
N LEU A 121 -3.13 -7.75 -9.69
CA LEU A 121 -4.28 -8.16 -10.49
C LEU A 121 -5.04 -6.97 -11.10
N GLY A 122 -4.62 -5.76 -10.85
CA GLY A 122 -5.27 -4.55 -11.34
C GLY A 122 -5.87 -3.69 -10.25
N VAL A 123 -6.55 -2.62 -10.64
CA VAL A 123 -7.19 -1.67 -9.73
C VAL A 123 -8.64 -1.49 -10.14
N GLU A 124 -9.54 -1.56 -9.16
CA GLU A 124 -10.92 -1.10 -9.32
C GLU A 124 -11.02 0.35 -8.86
N TRP A 125 -11.51 1.22 -9.72
CA TRP A 125 -11.79 2.63 -9.38
C TRP A 125 -13.29 2.84 -9.22
N TYR A 126 -13.65 3.55 -8.19
CA TYR A 126 -15.05 3.81 -7.85
C TYR A 126 -15.60 5.09 -8.47
#